data_aa1b2e81e74c052fd4800b56fc0c69c2
#
_entry.id   aa1b2e81e74c052fd4800b56fc0c69c2
#
_cell.length_a   1.000
_cell.length_b   1.000
_cell.length_c   1.000
_cell.angle_alpha   90.00
_cell.angle_beta   90.00
_cell.angle_gamma   90.00
#
_symmetry.space_group_name_H-M   'P 1'
#
loop_
_entity.id
_entity.type
_entity.pdbx_description
1 polymer ?
#
loop_
_entity_poly.entity_id
_entity_poly.type
_entity_poly.pdbx_seq_one_letter_code
_entity_poly.pdbx_strand_id
1 'polypeptide(L)'
;MREHRFQVDLRGVVDLLSHHLYASPRVYARELLQNAVDAITARRAVDPAAPKGRVVIEPLADGGARFHDNGIGLTEAEVHTFLSSVGRTSKRDELGFAREEFLGQFGIGLLSCFMVADTIEVATRSAHGGPVQRWTGFTDGVYTITSEPTEPTDNAGSWHPGRPDTEDFAAGTTVALRPRAGAEHWLAQVVELATAYGHLLDVDITVDGTSITEQYAPWEVPYDDKDERREALLEYGRSVLGSRPMDVIDLAVPEAGLVGVGFVLGSSSVVGHGGHRVYLKRMLLSEDAAKLVPEWAFFVRCMVDTSQLRPTASREALYEDDLLSNVREVLGEQIRSWLLDLSVHHPDRLSAFLRVHHLGVKALAVRDDEMMRLVDVWLPFETNRGAMPLRAFRQGLSAVRYVETVDEFRALAAIASAAGTPLINAGYAYDTEILQRLPRIDPGLTVRRLDPGELAARLERLTPAQEQAAAVFMDTAREVLSELECEPLMRQFDPVTVPALYVMSQDARTQGMVRRSIETSDELWSDVLSAFVDVDVDPRPKLVFNWRHPLIRRISGYPARPALRHAVEALYGQALLAGHHPLRAVDTAALNRSFLAILDRAFAAGSTGDAPEGDTP
;
A
#
# COMPACT_ATOMS: atom_id res chain seq x y z
N MET A 1 -41.00 17.11 44.29
CA MET A 1 -40.23 16.07 43.55
C MET A 1 -38.97 15.78 44.35
N ARG A 2 -38.67 14.51 44.65
CA ARG A 2 -37.38 14.13 45.24
C ARG A 2 -36.39 13.87 44.10
N GLU A 3 -35.34 14.62 44.04
CA GLU A 3 -34.24 14.37 43.11
C GLU A 3 -33.45 13.14 43.58
N HIS A 4 -33.26 12.18 42.69
CA HIS A 4 -32.41 11.02 42.88
C HIS A 4 -31.16 11.14 42.01
N ARG A 5 -29.97 10.89 42.58
CA ARG A 5 -28.71 10.86 41.82
C ARG A 5 -28.45 9.44 41.36
N PHE A 6 -27.94 9.29 40.14
CA PHE A 6 -27.45 8.01 39.64
C PHE A 6 -26.28 7.54 40.52
N GLN A 7 -26.27 6.25 40.87
CA GLN A 7 -25.14 5.61 41.52
C GLN A 7 -24.27 4.98 40.42
N VAL A 8 -22.95 5.16 40.51
CA VAL A 8 -21.99 4.60 39.57
C VAL A 8 -21.32 3.39 40.21
N ASP A 9 -21.46 2.23 39.59
CA ASP A 9 -20.71 1.04 39.96
C ASP A 9 -19.31 1.12 39.29
N LEU A 10 -18.25 1.34 40.10
CA LEU A 10 -16.90 1.49 39.62
C LEU A 10 -16.41 0.22 38.92
N ARG A 11 -16.77 -0.96 39.42
CA ARG A 11 -16.40 -2.24 38.79
C ARG A 11 -16.99 -2.35 37.38
N GLY A 12 -18.24 -2.00 37.21
CA GLY A 12 -18.88 -1.94 35.89
C GLY A 12 -18.23 -0.93 34.96
N VAL A 13 -17.76 0.22 35.49
CA VAL A 13 -17.00 1.21 34.68
C VAL A 13 -15.63 0.68 34.27
N VAL A 14 -14.88 0.03 35.18
CA VAL A 14 -13.58 -0.58 34.84
C VAL A 14 -13.75 -1.71 33.82
N ASP A 15 -14.78 -2.53 33.92
CA ASP A 15 -15.10 -3.55 32.93
C ASP A 15 -15.43 -2.96 31.56
N LEU A 16 -16.18 -1.86 31.54
CA LEU A 16 -16.52 -1.14 30.31
C LEU A 16 -15.27 -0.50 29.66
N LEU A 17 -14.38 0.09 30.46
CA LEU A 17 -13.10 0.62 29.99
C LEU A 17 -12.22 -0.49 29.41
N SER A 18 -12.13 -1.65 30.09
CA SER A 18 -11.26 -2.76 29.71
C SER A 18 -11.71 -3.48 28.44
N HIS A 19 -13.03 -3.57 28.20
CA HIS A 19 -13.57 -4.37 27.10
C HIS A 19 -14.04 -3.53 25.91
N HIS A 20 -14.30 -2.23 26.09
CA HIS A 20 -14.95 -1.40 25.06
C HIS A 20 -14.23 -0.10 24.72
N LEU A 21 -13.41 0.46 25.61
CA LEU A 21 -12.76 1.75 25.35
C LEU A 21 -11.30 1.61 24.98
N TYR A 22 -10.55 0.74 25.66
CA TYR A 22 -9.12 0.56 25.44
C TYR A 22 -8.83 -0.79 24.80
N ALA A 23 -8.02 -0.80 23.73
CA ALA A 23 -7.63 -2.03 23.05
C ALA A 23 -6.63 -2.88 23.86
N SER A 24 -5.88 -2.25 24.80
CA SER A 24 -4.84 -2.92 25.58
C SER A 24 -4.69 -2.32 26.98
N PRO A 25 -4.39 -3.15 28.00
CA PRO A 25 -4.01 -2.68 29.34
C PRO A 25 -2.78 -1.77 29.38
N ARG A 26 -1.95 -1.72 28.32
CA ARG A 26 -0.76 -0.85 28.18
C ARG A 26 -1.07 0.63 28.40
N VAL A 27 -2.32 1.02 28.26
CA VAL A 27 -2.80 2.40 28.41
C VAL A 27 -2.50 2.99 29.79
N TYR A 28 -2.37 2.18 30.86
CA TYR A 28 -2.04 2.69 32.20
C TYR A 28 -0.75 3.53 32.21
N ALA A 29 0.30 3.08 31.53
CA ALA A 29 1.58 3.78 31.49
C ALA A 29 1.45 5.13 30.78
N ARG A 30 0.73 5.16 29.66
CA ARG A 30 0.45 6.40 28.93
C ARG A 30 -0.32 7.41 29.80
N GLU A 31 -1.38 6.98 30.45
CA GLU A 31 -2.23 7.85 31.28
C GLU A 31 -1.47 8.41 32.50
N LEU A 32 -0.59 7.59 33.12
CA LEU A 32 0.24 8.05 34.23
C LEU A 32 1.29 9.06 33.77
N LEU A 33 1.98 8.80 32.68
CA LEU A 33 2.92 9.76 32.09
C LEU A 33 2.23 11.07 31.71
N GLN A 34 1.04 10.99 31.13
CA GLN A 34 0.25 12.15 30.75
C GLN A 34 -0.17 12.98 31.97
N ASN A 35 -0.60 12.32 33.06
CA ASN A 35 -0.94 13.02 34.29
C ASN A 35 0.28 13.70 34.90
N ALA A 36 1.44 13.06 34.86
CA ALA A 36 2.70 13.61 35.35
C ALA A 36 3.10 14.87 34.54
N VAL A 37 3.08 14.80 33.20
CA VAL A 37 3.41 15.95 32.32
C VAL A 37 2.43 17.09 32.52
N ASP A 38 1.14 16.81 32.64
CA ASP A 38 0.11 17.82 32.87
C ASP A 38 0.29 18.50 34.26
N ALA A 39 0.64 17.74 35.31
CA ALA A 39 0.92 18.28 36.62
C ALA A 39 2.18 19.18 36.63
N ILE A 40 3.20 18.80 35.87
CA ILE A 40 4.43 19.61 35.69
C ILE A 40 4.09 20.88 34.91
N THR A 41 3.30 20.81 33.86
CA THR A 41 2.84 21.95 33.05
C THR A 41 2.05 22.92 33.92
N ALA A 42 1.12 22.39 34.73
CA ALA A 42 0.34 23.21 35.67
C ALA A 42 1.25 23.92 36.71
N ARG A 43 2.27 23.25 37.23
CA ARG A 43 3.23 23.85 38.18
C ARG A 43 4.00 24.97 37.52
N ARG A 44 4.51 24.78 36.31
CA ARG A 44 5.26 25.82 35.56
C ARG A 44 4.39 27.05 35.25
N ALA A 45 3.10 26.85 34.98
CA ALA A 45 2.15 27.93 34.73
C ALA A 45 1.90 28.80 35.97
N VAL A 46 1.91 28.20 37.18
CA VAL A 46 1.69 28.90 38.45
C VAL A 46 3.01 29.48 38.98
N ASP A 47 4.12 28.78 38.83
CA ASP A 47 5.45 29.18 39.28
C ASP A 47 6.47 29.02 38.16
N PRO A 48 6.78 30.11 37.42
CA PRO A 48 7.82 30.08 36.37
C PRO A 48 9.23 29.75 36.88
N ALA A 49 9.49 29.86 38.19
CA ALA A 49 10.75 29.51 38.82
C ALA A 49 10.78 28.05 39.34
N ALA A 50 9.72 27.28 39.07
CA ALA A 50 9.66 25.87 39.46
C ALA A 50 10.86 25.08 38.91
N PRO A 51 11.32 24.02 39.58
CA PRO A 51 12.37 23.14 39.09
C PRO A 51 12.03 22.57 37.73
N LYS A 52 13.07 22.17 36.96
CA LYS A 52 12.88 21.45 35.71
C LYS A 52 11.96 20.24 35.96
N GLY A 53 10.96 20.04 35.07
CA GLY A 53 10.04 18.92 35.17
C GLY A 53 10.77 17.60 35.09
N ARG A 54 10.46 16.71 36.03
CA ARG A 54 11.06 15.38 36.13
C ARG A 54 10.02 14.34 36.46
N VAL A 55 10.12 13.19 35.80
CA VAL A 55 9.35 11.98 36.10
C VAL A 55 10.30 10.83 36.38
N VAL A 56 10.13 10.16 37.51
CA VAL A 56 10.94 8.98 37.89
C VAL A 56 10.05 7.77 37.94
N ILE A 57 10.40 6.70 37.21
CA ILE A 57 9.69 5.45 37.16
C ILE A 57 10.60 4.36 37.70
N GLU A 58 10.13 3.65 38.73
CA GLU A 58 10.89 2.60 39.40
C GLU A 58 10.09 1.29 39.37
N PRO A 59 10.63 0.21 38.78
CA PRO A 59 10.12 -1.13 39.01
C PRO A 59 10.26 -1.50 40.50
N LEU A 60 9.25 -2.13 41.07
CA LEU A 60 9.24 -2.56 42.48
C LEU A 60 9.61 -4.02 42.59
N ALA A 61 10.18 -4.44 43.75
CA ALA A 61 10.62 -5.80 43.99
C ALA A 61 9.46 -6.83 44.02
N ASP A 62 8.24 -6.38 44.25
CA ASP A 62 7.02 -7.18 44.21
C ASP A 62 6.41 -7.34 42.81
N GLY A 63 7.14 -6.87 41.74
CA GLY A 63 6.67 -6.85 40.38
C GLY A 63 5.75 -5.68 40.06
N GLY A 64 5.59 -4.74 41.00
CA GLY A 64 4.86 -3.49 40.79
C GLY A 64 5.68 -2.40 40.10
N ALA A 65 5.08 -1.22 39.95
CA ALA A 65 5.77 -0.04 39.42
C ALA A 65 5.36 1.22 40.20
N ARG A 66 6.32 2.13 40.35
CA ARG A 66 6.13 3.46 40.96
C ARG A 66 6.42 4.53 39.93
N PHE A 67 5.50 5.50 39.82
CA PHE A 67 5.63 6.69 38.99
C PHE A 67 5.64 7.89 39.89
N HIS A 68 6.66 8.71 39.79
CA HIS A 68 6.80 9.94 40.59
C HIS A 68 7.02 11.14 39.68
N ASP A 69 6.28 12.24 39.90
CA ASP A 69 6.44 13.53 39.22
C ASP A 69 6.70 14.65 40.23
N ASN A 70 7.43 15.67 39.81
CA ASN A 70 7.64 16.91 40.56
C ASN A 70 6.65 18.03 40.13
N GLY A 71 5.44 17.66 39.76
CA GLY A 71 4.37 18.55 39.32
C GLY A 71 3.76 19.39 40.45
N ILE A 72 2.60 19.98 40.19
CA ILE A 72 1.90 20.86 41.14
C ILE A 72 1.39 20.12 42.38
N GLY A 73 1.20 18.78 42.30
CA GLY A 73 0.60 18.00 43.36
C GLY A 73 -0.89 18.34 43.58
N LEU A 74 -1.49 17.73 44.61
CA LEU A 74 -2.91 17.93 44.96
C LEU A 74 -3.07 18.31 46.44
N THR A 75 -3.99 19.19 46.72
CA THR A 75 -4.52 19.46 48.07
C THR A 75 -5.54 18.40 48.47
N GLU A 76 -5.89 18.29 49.77
CA GLU A 76 -6.91 17.35 50.25
C GLU A 76 -8.26 17.50 49.55
N ALA A 77 -8.72 18.73 49.33
CA ALA A 77 -9.96 19.02 48.61
C ALA A 77 -9.90 18.55 47.13
N GLU A 78 -8.75 18.70 46.48
CA GLU A 78 -8.50 18.24 45.10
C GLU A 78 -8.42 16.70 45.02
N VAL A 79 -7.81 16.04 46.00
CA VAL A 79 -7.78 14.56 46.13
C VAL A 79 -9.22 14.04 46.14
N HIS A 80 -10.08 14.61 47.03
CA HIS A 80 -11.50 14.25 47.07
C HIS A 80 -12.25 14.56 45.74
N THR A 81 -11.89 15.64 45.06
CA THR A 81 -12.59 16.05 43.85
C THR A 81 -12.15 15.26 42.62
N PHE A 82 -10.85 15.03 42.45
CA PHE A 82 -10.28 14.50 41.21
C PHE A 82 -9.99 13.00 41.24
N LEU A 83 -9.56 12.45 42.40
CA LEU A 83 -9.27 11.01 42.50
C LEU A 83 -10.48 10.18 42.86
N SER A 84 -11.53 10.78 43.48
CA SER A 84 -12.69 10.08 43.96
C SER A 84 -13.95 10.31 43.13
N SER A 85 -13.84 11.01 41.97
CA SER A 85 -14.95 11.30 41.07
C SER A 85 -14.61 10.95 39.63
N VAL A 86 -15.38 10.07 39.04
CA VAL A 86 -15.26 9.70 37.63
C VAL A 86 -15.68 10.87 36.72
N GLY A 87 -14.83 11.23 35.75
CA GLY A 87 -15.13 12.27 34.76
C GLY A 87 -14.89 13.72 35.22
N ARG A 88 -14.36 13.92 36.44
CA ARG A 88 -13.91 15.25 36.86
C ARG A 88 -12.41 15.42 36.65
N THR A 89 -12.02 16.59 36.17
CA THR A 89 -10.61 16.94 35.94
C THR A 89 -10.39 18.44 36.15
N SER A 90 -9.24 18.82 36.67
CA SER A 90 -8.78 20.22 36.78
C SER A 90 -8.36 20.83 35.42
N LYS A 91 -8.36 20.03 34.36
CA LYS A 91 -7.84 20.36 33.02
C LYS A 91 -8.88 20.99 32.09
N ARG A 92 -10.08 21.30 32.63
CA ARG A 92 -11.16 22.01 31.92
C ARG A 92 -11.23 23.45 32.38
N ASP A 93 -11.66 24.34 31.48
CA ASP A 93 -11.96 25.73 31.82
C ASP A 93 -13.27 25.85 32.61
N GLU A 94 -13.61 27.08 33.02
CA GLU A 94 -14.85 27.37 33.78
C GLU A 94 -16.13 27.01 33.02
N LEU A 95 -16.06 26.92 31.68
CA LEU A 95 -17.17 26.51 30.81
C LEU A 95 -17.19 25.00 30.54
N GLY A 96 -16.23 24.25 31.07
CA GLY A 96 -16.14 22.78 30.94
C GLY A 96 -15.44 22.31 29.66
N PHE A 97 -14.84 23.22 28.86
CA PHE A 97 -14.01 22.86 27.71
C PHE A 97 -12.60 22.44 28.17
N ALA A 98 -11.99 21.49 27.42
CA ALA A 98 -10.62 21.09 27.68
C ALA A 98 -9.66 22.25 27.39
N ARG A 99 -8.70 22.50 28.29
CA ARG A 99 -7.63 23.48 28.07
C ARG A 99 -6.63 22.90 27.08
N GLU A 100 -6.30 23.66 26.06
CA GLU A 100 -5.37 23.23 24.99
C GLU A 100 -3.97 22.87 25.47
N GLU A 101 -3.54 23.42 26.62
CA GLU A 101 -2.22 23.20 27.19
C GLU A 101 -1.99 21.77 27.73
N PHE A 102 -3.07 21.06 28.09
CA PHE A 102 -2.99 19.75 28.75
C PHE A 102 -3.18 18.59 27.77
N LEU A 103 -2.48 17.49 28.04
CA LEU A 103 -2.60 16.23 27.33
C LEU A 103 -3.88 15.47 27.74
N GLY A 104 -4.21 15.46 29.03
CA GLY A 104 -5.37 14.75 29.60
C GLY A 104 -6.64 15.56 29.63
N GLN A 105 -7.73 15.07 29.06
CA GLN A 105 -8.97 15.83 28.91
C GLN A 105 -10.22 15.18 29.52
N PHE A 106 -10.19 13.88 29.84
CA PHE A 106 -11.42 13.10 30.14
C PHE A 106 -11.64 12.77 31.61
N GLY A 107 -10.62 12.85 32.49
CA GLY A 107 -10.76 12.58 33.92
C GLY A 107 -11.06 11.11 34.30
N ILE A 108 -10.71 10.17 33.42
CA ILE A 108 -10.88 8.72 33.61
C ILE A 108 -9.55 7.96 33.55
N GLY A 109 -8.44 8.64 33.27
CA GLY A 109 -7.14 8.01 33.00
C GLY A 109 -6.60 7.16 34.16
N LEU A 110 -6.74 7.65 35.43
CA LEU A 110 -6.28 6.90 36.59
C LEU A 110 -7.02 5.54 36.75
N LEU A 111 -8.27 5.46 36.32
CA LEU A 111 -9.05 4.21 36.39
C LEU A 111 -8.47 3.12 35.50
N SER A 112 -7.72 3.46 34.45
CA SER A 112 -7.04 2.48 33.61
C SER A 112 -6.02 1.64 34.40
N CYS A 113 -5.48 2.17 35.50
CA CYS A 113 -4.55 1.45 36.36
C CYS A 113 -5.21 0.22 37.01
N PHE A 114 -6.54 0.20 37.22
CA PHE A 114 -7.24 -0.97 37.71
C PHE A 114 -7.30 -2.13 36.70
N MET A 115 -6.91 -1.91 35.47
CA MET A 115 -6.72 -2.99 34.49
C MET A 115 -5.51 -3.88 34.86
N VAL A 116 -4.51 -3.33 35.54
CA VAL A 116 -3.24 -3.99 35.87
C VAL A 116 -3.02 -4.17 37.38
N ALA A 117 -3.74 -3.43 38.23
CA ALA A 117 -3.58 -3.44 39.68
C ALA A 117 -4.93 -3.50 40.38
N ASP A 118 -5.03 -4.25 41.50
CA ASP A 118 -6.24 -4.27 42.33
C ASP A 118 -6.28 -3.08 43.31
N THR A 119 -5.13 -2.48 43.59
CA THR A 119 -4.97 -1.32 44.47
C THR A 119 -4.08 -0.28 43.82
N ILE A 120 -4.52 0.98 43.90
CA ILE A 120 -3.76 2.12 43.47
C ILE A 120 -3.41 2.97 44.69
N GLU A 121 -2.14 3.15 44.98
CA GLU A 121 -1.67 3.99 46.07
C GLU A 121 -1.16 5.32 45.49
N VAL A 122 -1.73 6.44 45.93
CA VAL A 122 -1.31 7.79 45.52
C VAL A 122 -0.87 8.55 46.75
N ALA A 123 0.32 9.14 46.67
CA ALA A 123 0.75 10.08 47.65
C ALA A 123 1.13 11.39 46.96
N THR A 124 0.63 12.51 47.46
CA THR A 124 0.75 13.79 46.77
C THR A 124 0.95 14.93 47.76
N ARG A 125 1.74 15.93 47.37
CA ARG A 125 1.93 17.16 48.12
C ARG A 125 1.78 18.35 47.19
N SER A 126 0.90 19.28 47.54
CA SER A 126 0.67 20.47 46.74
C SER A 126 1.87 21.43 46.75
N ALA A 127 2.19 22.04 45.61
CA ALA A 127 3.17 23.11 45.49
C ALA A 127 2.76 24.38 46.28
N HIS A 128 1.48 24.51 46.63
CA HIS A 128 1.00 25.59 47.50
C HIS A 128 1.26 25.32 48.99
N GLY A 129 1.94 24.21 49.32
CA GLY A 129 2.22 23.78 50.67
C GLY A 129 1.13 22.88 51.28
N GLY A 130 1.33 22.52 52.56
CA GLY A 130 0.40 21.66 53.30
C GLY A 130 0.95 20.23 53.52
N PRO A 131 0.17 19.37 54.18
CA PRO A 131 0.55 18.00 54.51
C PRO A 131 0.58 17.11 53.28
N VAL A 132 1.32 16.00 53.39
CA VAL A 132 1.25 14.95 52.37
C VAL A 132 -0.10 14.23 52.50
N GLN A 133 -0.81 14.12 51.38
CA GLN A 133 -2.06 13.37 51.25
C GLN A 133 -1.76 11.99 50.72
N ARG A 134 -2.24 10.95 51.39
CA ARG A 134 -2.21 9.58 50.91
C ARG A 134 -3.63 9.13 50.59
N TRP A 135 -3.83 8.71 49.37
CA TRP A 135 -5.06 8.13 48.88
C TRP A 135 -4.80 6.69 48.44
N THR A 136 -5.65 5.77 48.85
CA THR A 136 -5.62 4.38 48.39
C THR A 136 -6.98 4.01 47.88
N GLY A 137 -7.05 3.65 46.60
CA GLY A 137 -8.27 3.23 45.90
C GLY A 137 -8.25 1.74 45.61
N PHE A 138 -9.43 1.15 45.65
CA PHE A 138 -9.67 -0.28 45.42
C PHE A 138 -10.67 -0.53 44.30
N THR A 139 -10.59 -1.68 43.67
CA THR A 139 -11.45 -2.05 42.52
C THR A 139 -12.93 -2.15 42.87
N ASP A 140 -13.28 -2.29 44.17
CA ASP A 140 -14.67 -2.30 44.66
C ASP A 140 -15.29 -0.90 44.79
N GLY A 141 -14.54 0.15 44.49
CA GLY A 141 -14.99 1.54 44.57
C GLY A 141 -14.82 2.20 45.93
N VAL A 142 -14.20 1.52 46.87
CA VAL A 142 -13.82 2.07 48.18
C VAL A 142 -12.47 2.79 48.05
N TYR A 143 -12.29 3.86 48.78
CA TYR A 143 -11.00 4.50 48.94
C TYR A 143 -10.79 5.01 50.37
N THR A 144 -9.53 5.20 50.74
CA THR A 144 -9.13 5.80 52.00
C THR A 144 -8.24 7.01 51.77
N ILE A 145 -8.35 8.01 52.64
CA ILE A 145 -7.44 9.20 52.64
C ILE A 145 -6.88 9.37 54.04
N THR A 146 -5.57 9.65 54.09
CA THR A 146 -4.87 10.04 55.33
C THR A 146 -3.97 11.20 55.04
N SER A 147 -3.89 12.19 55.99
CA SER A 147 -3.00 13.34 55.92
C SER A 147 -1.84 13.15 56.90
N GLU A 148 -0.62 13.22 56.39
CA GLU A 148 0.61 13.12 57.22
C GLU A 148 1.21 14.51 57.50
N PRO A 149 1.55 14.80 58.77
CA PRO A 149 2.21 16.07 59.11
C PRO A 149 3.55 16.26 58.36
N THR A 150 3.92 17.51 58.15
CA THR A 150 5.10 17.89 57.35
C THR A 150 6.43 17.78 58.13
N GLU A 151 6.42 17.45 59.41
CA GLU A 151 7.64 17.33 60.19
C GLU A 151 8.40 16.04 59.90
N PRO A 152 9.72 16.08 59.65
CA PRO A 152 10.54 14.90 59.51
C PRO A 152 10.61 14.17 60.83
N THR A 153 9.90 13.08 60.97
CA THR A 153 10.13 12.12 62.06
C THR A 153 11.27 11.21 61.63
N ASP A 154 12.36 11.20 62.38
CA ASP A 154 13.57 10.37 62.20
C ASP A 154 13.34 8.85 62.29
N ASN A 155 12.18 8.34 61.97
CA ASN A 155 11.90 6.94 62.04
C ASN A 155 11.78 6.30 60.64
N ALA A 156 12.66 5.37 60.40
CA ALA A 156 12.71 4.47 59.25
C ALA A 156 11.33 3.83 58.99
N GLY A 157 10.58 4.40 58.05
CA GLY A 157 9.26 3.93 57.64
C GLY A 157 8.36 5.01 57.07
N SER A 158 8.66 6.28 57.27
CA SER A 158 7.93 7.37 56.64
C SER A 158 8.28 7.46 55.15
N TRP A 159 7.23 7.32 54.35
CA TRP A 159 7.30 7.49 52.92
C TRP A 159 7.66 8.95 52.60
N HIS A 160 8.77 9.17 51.90
CA HIS A 160 9.08 10.44 51.26
C HIS A 160 8.64 10.32 49.79
N PRO A 161 7.88 11.31 49.25
CA PRO A 161 7.61 11.38 47.81
C PRO A 161 8.94 11.49 47.07
N GLY A 162 9.35 10.40 46.43
CA GLY A 162 10.62 10.33 45.73
C GLY A 162 11.81 10.32 46.69
N ARG A 163 12.58 9.25 46.68
CA ARG A 163 13.95 9.38 47.04
C ARG A 163 14.58 10.15 45.88
N PRO A 164 14.85 11.35 46.02
CA PRO A 164 16.22 11.75 46.28
C PRO A 164 16.31 12.80 47.35
N ASP A 165 17.45 12.86 47.93
CA ASP A 165 17.93 13.88 48.82
C ASP A 165 18.02 15.27 48.17
N THR A 166 17.06 15.67 47.35
CA THR A 166 17.06 16.90 46.55
C THR A 166 15.75 17.66 46.72
N GLU A 167 15.84 18.97 46.87
CA GLU A 167 14.75 19.96 46.99
C GLU A 167 13.75 19.89 45.80
N ASP A 168 14.11 19.22 44.70
CA ASP A 168 13.33 19.12 43.46
C ASP A 168 11.99 18.42 43.64
N PHE A 169 11.84 17.55 44.63
CA PHE A 169 10.63 16.77 44.91
C PHE A 169 9.87 17.23 46.19
N ALA A 170 10.04 18.44 46.61
CA ALA A 170 9.30 19.02 47.74
C ALA A 170 7.80 19.11 47.51
N ALA A 171 7.35 19.09 46.26
CA ALA A 171 5.95 18.97 45.80
C ALA A 171 5.87 18.06 44.60
N GLY A 172 4.72 17.41 44.40
CA GLY A 172 4.46 16.49 43.29
C GLY A 172 3.54 15.33 43.69
N THR A 173 3.50 14.32 42.79
CA THR A 173 2.66 13.15 43.04
C THR A 173 3.44 11.87 42.76
N THR A 174 3.18 10.85 43.57
CA THR A 174 3.64 9.48 43.36
C THR A 174 2.45 8.55 43.25
N VAL A 175 2.45 7.72 42.22
CA VAL A 175 1.47 6.64 42.03
C VAL A 175 2.22 5.32 42.09
N ALA A 176 1.83 4.43 43.00
CA ALA A 176 2.36 3.09 43.09
C ALA A 176 1.26 2.06 42.73
N LEU A 177 1.63 1.14 41.85
CA LEU A 177 0.77 0.08 41.37
C LEU A 177 1.36 -1.26 41.80
N ARG A 178 0.52 -2.14 42.35
CA ARG A 178 0.88 -3.52 42.63
C ARG A 178 0.13 -4.44 41.65
N PRO A 179 0.81 -5.45 41.09
CA PRO A 179 0.20 -6.26 40.04
C PRO A 179 -1.00 -7.04 40.58
N ARG A 180 -2.13 -6.99 39.87
CA ARG A 180 -3.23 -7.92 40.12
C ARG A 180 -2.87 -9.30 39.56
N ALA A 181 -3.44 -10.36 40.15
CA ALA A 181 -3.20 -11.73 39.71
C ALA A 181 -3.49 -11.89 38.19
N GLY A 182 -2.50 -12.35 37.43
CA GLY A 182 -2.57 -12.54 35.99
C GLY A 182 -2.25 -11.32 35.15
N ALA A 183 -1.90 -10.19 35.78
CA ALA A 183 -1.52 -8.96 35.08
C ALA A 183 -0.06 -8.54 35.32
N GLU A 184 0.74 -9.36 35.97
CA GLU A 184 2.13 -9.08 36.34
C GLU A 184 3.01 -8.71 35.13
N HIS A 185 2.77 -9.36 34.00
CA HIS A 185 3.51 -9.13 32.77
C HIS A 185 3.32 -7.70 32.21
N TRP A 186 2.21 -7.03 32.51
CA TRP A 186 1.98 -5.66 32.07
C TRP A 186 2.83 -4.65 32.84
N LEU A 187 3.00 -4.84 34.14
CA LEU A 187 3.88 -3.99 34.95
C LEU A 187 5.37 -4.30 34.71
N ALA A 188 5.71 -5.54 34.36
CA ALA A 188 7.06 -5.90 33.94
C ALA A 188 7.51 -5.19 32.66
N GLN A 189 6.56 -4.77 31.80
CA GLN A 189 6.83 -4.00 30.56
C GLN A 189 6.93 -2.49 30.80
N VAL A 190 6.92 -2.00 32.03
CA VAL A 190 6.87 -0.56 32.33
C VAL A 190 8.02 0.22 31.68
N VAL A 191 9.22 -0.35 31.60
CA VAL A 191 10.40 0.27 30.97
C VAL A 191 10.15 0.49 29.47
N GLU A 192 9.71 -0.56 28.78
CA GLU A 192 9.40 -0.51 27.34
C GLU A 192 8.28 0.48 27.05
N LEU A 193 7.21 0.45 27.85
CA LEU A 193 6.05 1.31 27.68
C LEU A 193 6.38 2.78 27.97
N ALA A 194 7.14 3.04 29.03
CA ALA A 194 7.57 4.40 29.36
C ALA A 194 8.44 4.99 28.25
N THR A 195 9.36 4.19 27.71
CA THR A 195 10.18 4.60 26.57
C THR A 195 9.31 4.87 25.33
N ALA A 196 8.41 3.95 25.00
CA ALA A 196 7.56 4.11 23.81
C ALA A 196 6.69 5.38 23.86
N TYR A 197 6.10 5.69 25.02
CA TYR A 197 5.21 6.85 25.16
C TYR A 197 5.91 8.14 25.51
N GLY A 198 7.08 8.08 26.17
CA GLY A 198 7.69 9.22 26.87
C GLY A 198 8.97 9.78 26.28
N HIS A 199 9.66 9.08 25.37
CA HIS A 199 11.02 9.45 24.95
C HIS A 199 11.12 10.84 24.27
N LEU A 200 10.04 11.34 23.66
CA LEU A 200 10.02 12.68 23.04
C LEU A 200 9.41 13.77 23.92
N LEU A 201 8.92 13.44 25.13
CA LEU A 201 8.27 14.43 26.00
C LEU A 201 9.27 15.49 26.50
N ASP A 202 8.80 16.72 26.65
CA ASP A 202 9.62 17.87 27.14
C ASP A 202 9.75 17.89 28.67
N VAL A 203 10.03 16.72 29.25
CA VAL A 203 10.29 16.51 30.66
C VAL A 203 11.40 15.47 30.80
N ASP A 204 12.19 15.55 31.87
CA ASP A 204 13.25 14.58 32.14
C ASP A 204 12.61 13.30 32.72
N ILE A 205 12.59 12.23 31.96
CA ILE A 205 12.02 10.94 32.39
C ILE A 205 13.17 9.96 32.63
N THR A 206 13.22 9.41 33.86
CA THR A 206 14.15 8.33 34.18
C THR A 206 13.40 7.06 34.54
N VAL A 207 13.86 5.94 34.02
CA VAL A 207 13.31 4.62 34.33
C VAL A 207 14.43 3.75 34.90
N ASP A 208 14.25 3.25 36.11
CA ASP A 208 15.27 2.49 36.82
C ASP A 208 16.65 3.19 36.82
N GLY A 209 16.63 4.50 37.05
CA GLY A 209 17.83 5.34 37.08
C GLY A 209 18.42 5.72 35.72
N THR A 210 17.87 5.23 34.62
CA THR A 210 18.34 5.54 33.26
C THR A 210 17.41 6.58 32.61
N SER A 211 17.97 7.66 32.09
CA SER A 211 17.20 8.66 31.32
C SER A 211 16.76 8.06 29.97
N ILE A 212 15.49 8.23 29.66
CA ILE A 212 14.89 7.77 28.39
C ILE A 212 14.50 8.94 27.48
N THR A 213 14.62 10.18 27.95
CA THR A 213 14.16 11.36 27.20
C THR A 213 15.21 11.80 26.19
N GLU A 214 14.80 12.01 24.95
CA GLU A 214 15.60 12.61 23.89
C GLU A 214 15.42 14.13 23.91
N GLN A 215 16.50 14.87 23.69
CA GLN A 215 16.45 16.34 23.70
C GLN A 215 15.66 16.89 22.51
N TYR A 216 15.76 16.24 21.35
CA TYR A 216 15.11 16.62 20.12
C TYR A 216 14.42 15.39 19.51
N ALA A 217 13.29 15.61 18.86
CA ALA A 217 12.78 14.60 17.95
C ALA A 217 13.78 14.41 16.78
N PRO A 218 13.96 13.21 16.24
CA PRO A 218 14.96 12.95 15.21
C PRO A 218 14.89 13.89 13.99
N TRP A 219 13.70 14.35 13.64
CA TRP A 219 13.49 15.31 12.53
C TRP A 219 13.75 16.77 12.92
N GLU A 220 13.92 17.08 14.21
CA GLU A 220 14.21 18.41 14.75
C GLU A 220 15.70 18.61 15.09
N VAL A 221 16.50 17.54 15.07
CA VAL A 221 17.95 17.63 15.33
C VAL A 221 18.57 18.59 14.33
N PRO A 222 19.28 19.64 14.80
CA PRO A 222 19.95 20.57 13.90
C PRO A 222 21.18 19.91 13.26
N TYR A 223 21.30 20.05 11.95
CA TYR A 223 22.45 19.61 11.15
C TYR A 223 22.94 20.78 10.29
N ASP A 224 24.25 20.90 10.14
CA ASP A 224 24.84 21.92 9.26
C ASP A 224 24.78 21.50 7.79
N ASP A 225 24.75 20.19 7.52
CA ASP A 225 24.70 19.59 6.18
C ASP A 225 23.38 18.85 5.96
N LYS A 226 22.74 19.10 4.81
CA LYS A 226 21.50 18.44 4.42
C LYS A 226 21.68 16.94 4.12
N ASP A 227 22.83 16.55 3.57
CA ASP A 227 23.11 15.16 3.25
C ASP A 227 23.38 14.35 4.54
N GLU A 228 24.09 14.95 5.52
CA GLU A 228 24.27 14.36 6.83
C GLU A 228 22.93 14.17 7.56
N ARG A 229 22.08 15.20 7.56
CA ARG A 229 20.72 15.11 8.11
C ARG A 229 19.90 14.01 7.46
N ARG A 230 19.94 13.95 6.13
CA ARG A 230 19.22 12.93 5.36
C ARG A 230 19.69 11.52 5.72
N GLU A 231 21.00 11.31 5.82
CA GLU A 231 21.57 10.01 6.17
C GLU A 231 21.20 9.59 7.60
N ALA A 232 21.28 10.51 8.56
CA ALA A 232 20.87 10.27 9.95
C ALA A 232 19.38 9.88 10.05
N LEU A 233 18.51 10.56 9.29
CA LEU A 233 17.08 10.24 9.24
C LEU A 233 16.81 8.89 8.57
N LEU A 234 17.54 8.51 7.52
CA LEU A 234 17.41 7.20 6.89
C LEU A 234 17.84 6.07 7.84
N GLU A 235 18.88 6.29 8.63
CA GLU A 235 19.33 5.34 9.65
C GLU A 235 18.31 5.21 10.80
N TYR A 236 17.76 6.33 11.24
CA TYR A 236 16.65 6.33 12.19
C TYR A 236 15.43 5.58 11.63
N GLY A 237 15.06 5.87 10.38
CA GLY A 237 14.01 5.13 9.68
C GLY A 237 14.26 3.63 9.63
N ARG A 238 15.53 3.21 9.42
CA ARG A 238 15.92 1.79 9.46
C ARG A 238 15.68 1.16 10.83
N SER A 239 16.01 1.85 11.89
CA SER A 239 15.84 1.35 13.27
C SER A 239 14.36 1.15 13.62
N VAL A 240 13.49 2.06 13.15
CA VAL A 240 12.06 2.04 13.50
C VAL A 240 11.24 1.13 12.57
N LEU A 241 11.55 1.12 11.26
CA LEU A 241 10.80 0.35 10.26
C LEU A 241 11.35 -1.07 10.06
N GLY A 242 12.48 -1.41 10.68
CA GLY A 242 13.16 -2.70 10.49
C GLY A 242 13.86 -2.87 9.13
N SER A 243 13.71 -1.90 8.23
CA SER A 243 14.37 -1.87 6.92
C SER A 243 14.71 -0.42 6.54
N ARG A 244 15.83 -0.24 5.81
CA ARG A 244 16.26 1.09 5.40
C ARG A 244 15.29 1.69 4.38
N PRO A 245 14.73 2.89 4.61
CA PRO A 245 13.94 3.61 3.63
C PRO A 245 14.79 3.99 2.40
N MET A 246 14.14 4.20 1.27
CA MET A 246 14.79 4.72 0.05
C MET A 246 15.06 6.22 0.16
N ASP A 247 14.15 6.93 0.83
CA ASP A 247 14.20 8.37 0.95
C ASP A 247 13.42 8.87 2.16
N VAL A 248 13.59 10.17 2.46
CA VAL A 248 12.89 10.89 3.52
C VAL A 248 12.30 12.17 2.95
N ILE A 249 11.09 12.51 3.37
CA ILE A 249 10.32 13.70 2.96
C ILE A 249 10.05 14.51 4.23
N ASP A 250 10.41 15.79 4.26
CA ASP A 250 10.00 16.68 5.33
C ASP A 250 8.51 16.99 5.22
N LEU A 251 7.79 16.86 6.33
CA LEU A 251 6.34 17.06 6.42
C LEU A 251 6.01 18.14 7.44
N ALA A 252 5.22 19.14 7.04
CA ALA A 252 4.79 20.20 7.94
C ALA A 252 3.41 20.73 7.55
N VAL A 253 2.52 20.88 8.54
CA VAL A 253 1.21 21.53 8.38
C VAL A 253 1.01 22.50 9.53
N PRO A 254 1.36 23.79 9.35
CA PRO A 254 1.34 24.79 10.42
C PRO A 254 -0.01 24.94 11.12
N GLU A 255 -1.11 24.84 10.39
CA GLU A 255 -2.48 24.97 10.91
C GLU A 255 -2.83 23.87 11.92
N ALA A 256 -2.21 22.70 11.77
CA ALA A 256 -2.37 21.58 12.69
C ALA A 256 -1.22 21.50 13.73
N GLY A 257 -0.28 22.46 13.69
CA GLY A 257 0.96 22.37 14.46
C GLY A 257 1.68 21.04 14.20
N LEU A 258 1.63 20.54 12.94
CA LEU A 258 2.18 19.24 12.57
C LEU A 258 3.56 19.44 11.96
N VAL A 259 4.52 18.67 12.47
CA VAL A 259 5.89 18.57 11.95
C VAL A 259 6.37 17.12 12.00
N GLY A 260 7.21 16.73 11.06
CA GLY A 260 7.78 15.38 11.06
C GLY A 260 8.36 14.98 9.72
N VAL A 261 8.42 13.67 9.48
CA VAL A 261 9.00 13.11 8.26
C VAL A 261 8.15 11.97 7.70
N GLY A 262 8.20 11.83 6.39
CA GLY A 262 7.68 10.67 5.66
C GLY A 262 8.84 9.84 5.13
N PHE A 263 8.94 8.58 5.54
CA PHE A 263 9.91 7.63 5.03
C PHE A 263 9.35 6.91 3.80
N VAL A 264 10.07 6.95 2.70
CA VAL A 264 9.73 6.23 1.47
C VAL A 264 10.24 4.79 1.59
N LEU A 265 9.33 3.83 1.50
CA LEU A 265 9.65 2.42 1.75
C LEU A 265 10.58 1.84 0.67
N GLY A 266 11.54 1.00 1.10
CA GLY A 266 12.48 0.32 0.22
C GLY A 266 11.96 -0.98 -0.41
N SER A 267 10.77 -1.42 -0.03
CA SER A 267 10.12 -2.63 -0.56
C SER A 267 8.69 -2.35 -0.95
N SER A 268 8.17 -3.08 -1.93
CA SER A 268 6.74 -3.05 -2.25
C SER A 268 5.97 -3.64 -1.08
N SER A 269 5.51 -2.80 -0.15
CA SER A 269 4.55 -3.26 0.83
C SER A 269 3.24 -3.57 0.11
N VAL A 270 2.73 -4.78 0.31
CA VAL A 270 1.35 -5.10 -0.03
C VAL A 270 0.48 -4.00 0.58
N VAL A 271 -0.43 -3.46 -0.21
CA VAL A 271 -1.39 -2.43 0.21
C VAL A 271 -2.03 -2.85 1.52
N GLY A 272 -1.40 -2.48 2.62
CA GLY A 272 -1.84 -2.71 3.99
C GLY A 272 -1.89 -1.36 4.68
N HIS A 273 -3.05 -1.04 5.21
CA HIS A 273 -3.28 0.13 6.02
C HIS A 273 -2.36 0.05 7.24
N GLY A 274 -1.74 1.14 7.61
CA GLY A 274 -1.13 1.23 8.90
C GLY A 274 0.36 1.53 8.92
N GLY A 275 0.86 1.80 10.09
CA GLY A 275 2.24 2.08 10.35
C GLY A 275 2.65 3.55 10.28
N HIS A 276 1.70 4.51 10.22
CA HIS A 276 2.02 5.90 10.51
C HIS A 276 2.10 6.08 12.02
N ARG A 277 3.23 6.61 12.47
CA ARG A 277 3.44 6.91 13.87
C ARG A 277 3.12 8.37 14.13
N VAL A 278 2.15 8.60 15.01
CA VAL A 278 1.67 9.95 15.34
C VAL A 278 1.90 10.23 16.80
N TYR A 279 2.54 11.34 17.07
CA TYR A 279 2.67 11.91 18.39
C TYR A 279 1.72 13.09 18.54
N LEU A 280 1.17 13.29 19.73
CA LEU A 280 0.37 14.45 20.10
C LEU A 280 1.10 15.17 21.23
N LYS A 281 1.60 16.39 20.95
CA LYS A 281 2.41 17.15 21.89
C LYS A 281 3.57 16.32 22.44
N ARG A 282 4.27 15.65 21.54
CA ARG A 282 5.42 14.76 21.78
C ARG A 282 5.13 13.47 22.54
N MET A 283 3.86 13.16 22.86
CA MET A 283 3.46 11.86 23.40
C MET A 283 2.96 10.96 22.29
N LEU A 284 3.42 9.70 22.25
CA LEU A 284 2.94 8.73 21.26
C LEU A 284 1.43 8.52 21.40
N LEU A 285 0.70 8.84 20.34
CA LEU A 285 -0.73 8.62 20.22
C LEU A 285 -1.05 7.28 19.60
N SER A 286 -0.45 7.00 18.45
CA SER A 286 -0.68 5.78 17.68
C SER A 286 0.55 5.38 16.90
N GLU A 287 0.82 4.07 16.82
CA GLU A 287 1.86 3.49 15.94
C GLU A 287 1.28 3.04 14.60
N ASP A 288 -0.04 3.05 14.47
CA ASP A 288 -0.79 2.57 13.32
C ASP A 288 -1.94 3.52 12.97
N ALA A 289 -1.62 4.82 12.85
CA ALA A 289 -2.61 5.80 12.45
C ALA A 289 -2.98 5.59 10.98
N ALA A 290 -4.21 5.13 10.75
CA ALA A 290 -4.77 5.06 9.42
C ALA A 290 -5.18 6.46 8.92
N LYS A 291 -5.25 6.64 7.60
CA LYS A 291 -5.82 7.81 6.93
C LYS A 291 -5.13 9.16 7.18
N LEU A 292 -3.87 9.15 7.65
CA LEU A 292 -3.09 10.37 7.81
C LEU A 292 -2.67 10.96 6.46
N VAL A 293 -2.42 10.11 5.47
CA VAL A 293 -2.09 10.49 4.09
C VAL A 293 -3.11 9.90 3.12
N PRO A 294 -3.20 10.42 1.88
CA PRO A 294 -4.04 9.81 0.85
C PRO A 294 -3.67 8.35 0.58
N GLU A 295 -4.63 7.52 0.20
CA GLU A 295 -4.41 6.08 -0.09
C GLU A 295 -3.31 5.83 -1.13
N TRP A 296 -3.17 6.74 -2.09
CA TRP A 296 -2.14 6.63 -3.11
C TRP A 296 -0.71 6.79 -2.59
N ALA A 297 -0.53 7.38 -1.40
CA ALA A 297 0.77 7.52 -0.74
C ALA A 297 1.18 6.27 0.08
N PHE A 298 0.68 5.09 -0.27
CA PHE A 298 0.91 3.80 0.39
C PHE A 298 2.39 3.46 0.59
N PHE A 299 3.27 4.04 -0.22
CA PHE A 299 4.72 3.85 -0.17
C PHE A 299 5.42 4.73 0.88
N VAL A 300 4.69 5.59 1.59
CA VAL A 300 5.22 6.47 2.64
C VAL A 300 4.76 5.99 4.02
N ARG A 301 5.68 6.02 5.00
CA ARG A 301 5.38 5.88 6.41
C ARG A 301 5.73 7.16 7.13
N CYS A 302 4.74 7.84 7.68
CA CYS A 302 4.91 9.09 8.38
C CYS A 302 5.26 8.86 9.85
N MET A 303 6.14 9.72 10.35
CA MET A 303 6.40 9.93 11.77
C MET A 303 6.25 11.41 12.03
N VAL A 304 5.20 11.79 12.73
CA VAL A 304 4.83 13.21 12.90
C VAL A 304 4.40 13.50 14.32
N ASP A 305 4.73 14.70 14.81
CA ASP A 305 4.14 15.28 16.01
C ASP A 305 3.13 16.36 15.61
N THR A 306 2.05 16.48 16.35
CA THR A 306 1.02 17.49 16.15
C THR A 306 0.56 18.07 17.48
N SER A 307 0.14 19.33 17.49
CA SER A 307 -0.39 19.97 18.69
C SER A 307 -1.91 20.23 18.63
N GLN A 308 -2.51 20.21 17.43
CA GLN A 308 -3.89 20.64 17.23
C GLN A 308 -4.84 19.52 16.79
N LEU A 309 -4.33 18.41 16.23
CA LEU A 309 -5.17 17.28 15.87
C LEU A 309 -5.82 16.66 17.12
N ARG A 310 -7.06 16.25 16.98
CA ARG A 310 -7.87 15.74 18.09
C ARG A 310 -7.81 14.21 18.15
N PRO A 311 -7.48 13.63 19.32
CA PRO A 311 -7.56 12.19 19.49
C PRO A 311 -8.99 11.71 19.69
N THR A 312 -9.26 10.45 19.38
CA THR A 312 -10.48 9.74 19.82
C THR A 312 -10.52 9.59 21.35
N ALA A 313 -11.66 9.21 21.90
CA ALA A 313 -11.79 8.99 23.34
C ALA A 313 -10.85 7.91 23.90
N SER A 314 -10.51 6.88 23.11
CA SER A 314 -9.52 5.85 23.47
C SER A 314 -8.08 6.34 23.33
N ARG A 315 -7.84 7.46 22.64
CA ARG A 315 -6.52 8.00 22.32
C ARG A 315 -5.61 7.02 21.56
N GLU A 316 -6.19 6.18 20.75
CA GLU A 316 -5.48 5.22 19.89
C GLU A 316 -5.58 5.59 18.42
N ALA A 317 -6.39 6.61 18.10
CA ALA A 317 -6.59 7.11 16.74
C ALA A 317 -6.87 8.61 16.74
N LEU A 318 -6.78 9.22 15.55
CA LEU A 318 -7.20 10.60 15.31
C LEU A 318 -8.70 10.67 15.06
N TYR A 319 -9.33 11.75 15.52
CA TYR A 319 -10.72 12.03 15.24
C TYR A 319 -10.87 12.56 13.81
N GLU A 320 -11.81 12.00 13.05
CA GLU A 320 -12.09 12.43 11.67
C GLU A 320 -12.87 13.74 11.69
N ASP A 321 -12.18 14.85 11.37
CA ASP A 321 -12.74 16.18 11.23
C ASP A 321 -12.14 16.91 10.01
N ASP A 322 -12.58 18.15 9.81
CA ASP A 322 -12.13 18.98 8.69
C ASP A 322 -10.62 19.28 8.76
N LEU A 323 -10.08 19.42 9.98
CA LEU A 323 -8.65 19.67 10.17
C LEU A 323 -7.80 18.44 9.73
N LEU A 324 -8.19 17.23 10.12
CA LEU A 324 -7.50 16.02 9.67
C LEU A 324 -7.62 15.83 8.15
N SER A 325 -8.79 16.19 7.57
CA SER A 325 -8.99 16.14 6.13
C SER A 325 -8.05 17.10 5.40
N ASN A 326 -7.90 18.33 5.90
CA ASN A 326 -6.95 19.31 5.37
C ASN A 326 -5.49 18.84 5.52
N VAL A 327 -5.13 18.28 6.67
CA VAL A 327 -3.79 17.69 6.89
C VAL A 327 -3.49 16.63 5.82
N ARG A 328 -4.45 15.74 5.56
CA ARG A 328 -4.30 14.68 4.55
C ARG A 328 -4.03 15.25 3.15
N GLU A 329 -4.73 16.30 2.77
CA GLU A 329 -4.54 16.97 1.48
C GLU A 329 -3.16 17.63 1.39
N VAL A 330 -2.77 18.41 2.41
CA VAL A 330 -1.48 19.11 2.42
C VAL A 330 -0.30 18.13 2.42
N LEU A 331 -0.36 17.06 3.22
CA LEU A 331 0.66 16.00 3.19
C LEU A 331 0.71 15.30 1.83
N GLY A 332 -0.43 15.07 1.20
CA GLY A 332 -0.51 14.55 -0.17
C GLY A 332 0.23 15.47 -1.15
N GLU A 333 0.01 16.79 -1.09
CA GLU A 333 0.71 17.75 -1.93
C GLU A 333 2.23 17.74 -1.72
N GLN A 334 2.69 17.63 -0.47
CA GLN A 334 4.13 17.57 -0.17
C GLN A 334 4.77 16.30 -0.72
N ILE A 335 4.11 15.16 -0.59
CA ILE A 335 4.58 13.88 -1.17
C ILE A 335 4.60 13.96 -2.70
N ARG A 336 3.59 14.59 -3.31
CA ARG A 336 3.54 14.83 -4.76
C ARG A 336 4.67 15.74 -5.22
N SER A 337 4.92 16.84 -4.50
CA SER A 337 6.01 17.76 -4.78
C SER A 337 7.37 17.08 -4.73
N TRP A 338 7.58 16.16 -3.77
CA TRP A 338 8.77 15.32 -3.72
C TRP A 338 8.91 14.42 -4.95
N LEU A 339 7.82 13.79 -5.43
CA LEU A 339 7.84 12.99 -6.67
C LEU A 339 8.20 13.85 -7.89
N LEU A 340 7.66 15.07 -7.97
CA LEU A 340 7.97 16.01 -9.05
C LEU A 340 9.44 16.44 -9.01
N ASP A 341 9.96 16.74 -7.82
CA ASP A 341 11.37 17.08 -7.63
C ASP A 341 12.29 15.94 -8.08
N LEU A 342 11.99 14.71 -7.73
CA LEU A 342 12.72 13.55 -8.22
C LEU A 342 12.74 13.47 -9.75
N SER A 343 11.63 13.81 -10.40
CA SER A 343 11.53 13.71 -11.86
C SER A 343 12.41 14.73 -12.59
N VAL A 344 12.64 15.88 -11.96
CA VAL A 344 13.40 16.99 -12.54
C VAL A 344 14.88 16.90 -12.18
N HIS A 345 15.20 16.62 -10.92
CA HIS A 345 16.55 16.76 -10.39
C HIS A 345 17.26 15.42 -10.12
N HIS A 346 16.50 14.31 -9.95
CA HIS A 346 17.03 13.02 -9.49
C HIS A 346 16.48 11.83 -10.26
N PRO A 347 16.66 11.73 -11.60
CA PRO A 347 16.05 10.69 -12.44
C PRO A 347 16.46 9.26 -12.05
N ASP A 348 17.69 9.08 -11.53
CA ASP A 348 18.15 7.77 -11.05
C ASP A 348 17.39 7.31 -9.80
N ARG A 349 17.10 8.23 -8.88
CA ARG A 349 16.29 7.96 -7.67
C ARG A 349 14.85 7.67 -8.05
N LEU A 350 14.28 8.41 -9.00
CA LEU A 350 12.96 8.13 -9.55
C LEU A 350 12.91 6.73 -10.18
N SER A 351 13.91 6.37 -10.97
CA SER A 351 13.98 5.03 -11.59
C SER A 351 14.08 3.92 -10.54
N ALA A 352 14.81 4.14 -9.45
CA ALA A 352 14.88 3.22 -8.32
C ALA A 352 13.52 3.08 -7.62
N PHE A 353 12.82 4.18 -7.38
CA PHE A 353 11.47 4.22 -6.80
C PHE A 353 10.46 3.45 -7.66
N LEU A 354 10.41 3.74 -8.97
CA LEU A 354 9.49 3.08 -9.90
C LEU A 354 9.73 1.58 -10.02
N ARG A 355 10.99 1.11 -9.95
CA ARG A 355 11.27 -0.34 -9.93
C ARG A 355 10.58 -1.07 -8.79
N VAL A 356 10.42 -0.42 -7.64
CA VAL A 356 9.80 -1.01 -6.45
C VAL A 356 8.28 -0.82 -6.45
N HIS A 357 7.81 0.39 -6.80
CA HIS A 357 6.43 0.81 -6.52
C HIS A 357 5.53 0.92 -7.76
N HIS A 358 6.01 0.56 -8.98
CA HIS A 358 5.26 0.74 -10.24
C HIS A 358 3.86 0.11 -10.23
N LEU A 359 3.67 -1.07 -9.62
CA LEU A 359 2.36 -1.73 -9.58
C LEU A 359 1.34 -0.93 -8.78
N GLY A 360 1.73 -0.43 -7.60
CA GLY A 360 0.85 0.39 -6.79
C GLY A 360 0.54 1.74 -7.44
N VAL A 361 1.54 2.36 -8.06
CA VAL A 361 1.37 3.60 -8.82
C VAL A 361 0.41 3.39 -10.01
N LYS A 362 0.52 2.27 -10.73
CA LYS A 362 -0.43 1.88 -11.79
C LYS A 362 -1.84 1.65 -11.25
N ALA A 363 -1.98 0.93 -10.13
CA ALA A 363 -3.29 0.67 -9.51
C ALA A 363 -4.03 1.97 -9.15
N LEU A 364 -3.30 2.98 -8.69
CA LEU A 364 -3.87 4.30 -8.39
C LEU A 364 -4.24 5.08 -9.65
N ALA A 365 -3.41 5.03 -10.68
CA ALA A 365 -3.66 5.72 -11.96
C ALA A 365 -4.99 5.29 -12.61
N VAL A 366 -5.46 4.09 -12.32
CA VAL A 366 -6.78 3.61 -12.76
C VAL A 366 -7.93 4.43 -12.17
N ARG A 367 -7.74 5.09 -11.01
CA ARG A 367 -8.81 5.82 -10.29
C ARG A 367 -8.54 7.32 -10.18
N ASP A 368 -7.28 7.74 -10.20
CA ASP A 368 -6.83 9.10 -9.99
C ASP A 368 -6.21 9.69 -11.27
N ASP A 369 -6.74 10.84 -11.74
CA ASP A 369 -6.30 11.46 -13.00
C ASP A 369 -4.90 12.11 -12.88
N GLU A 370 -4.47 12.48 -11.68
CA GLU A 370 -3.14 13.05 -11.47
C GLU A 370 -2.08 11.95 -11.43
N MET A 371 -2.36 10.84 -10.76
CA MET A 371 -1.53 9.64 -10.85
C MET A 371 -1.47 9.13 -12.29
N MET A 372 -2.57 9.23 -13.03
CA MET A 372 -2.59 8.90 -14.46
C MET A 372 -1.62 9.79 -15.26
N ARG A 373 -1.55 11.11 -14.99
CA ARG A 373 -0.59 12.01 -15.62
C ARG A 373 0.85 11.66 -15.27
N LEU A 374 1.12 11.23 -14.04
CA LEU A 374 2.44 10.78 -13.61
C LEU A 374 2.86 9.49 -14.33
N VAL A 375 1.96 8.51 -14.40
CA VAL A 375 2.18 7.26 -15.13
C VAL A 375 2.45 7.53 -16.61
N ASP A 376 1.68 8.40 -17.24
CA ASP A 376 1.81 8.79 -18.64
C ASP A 376 3.20 9.35 -19.00
N VAL A 377 3.82 10.05 -18.04
CA VAL A 377 5.12 10.72 -18.25
C VAL A 377 6.31 9.84 -17.84
N TRP A 378 6.17 9.04 -16.78
CA TRP A 378 7.33 8.42 -16.15
C TRP A 378 7.41 6.91 -16.30
N LEU A 379 6.27 6.21 -16.38
CA LEU A 379 6.32 4.76 -16.48
C LEU A 379 6.48 4.29 -17.92
N PRO A 380 7.49 3.46 -18.21
CA PRO A 380 7.64 2.86 -19.51
C PRO A 380 6.59 1.77 -19.74
N PHE A 381 5.98 1.78 -20.91
CA PHE A 381 5.14 0.72 -21.45
C PHE A 381 5.88 0.02 -22.59
N GLU A 382 5.67 -1.27 -22.73
CA GLU A 382 6.20 -2.03 -23.85
C GLU A 382 5.40 -1.71 -25.10
N THR A 383 6.09 -1.22 -26.14
CA THR A 383 5.48 -0.80 -27.41
C THR A 383 6.22 -1.42 -28.58
N ASN A 384 5.61 -1.42 -29.75
CA ASN A 384 6.27 -1.85 -30.97
C ASN A 384 7.39 -0.89 -31.45
N ARG A 385 7.71 0.16 -30.69
CA ARG A 385 8.84 1.06 -30.85
C ARG A 385 9.88 0.94 -29.72
N GLY A 386 9.72 -0.06 -28.86
CA GLY A 386 10.50 -0.27 -27.65
C GLY A 386 9.78 0.16 -26.38
N ALA A 387 10.41 -0.05 -25.22
CA ALA A 387 9.87 0.37 -23.94
C ALA A 387 10.02 1.89 -23.77
N MET A 388 8.92 2.62 -23.61
CA MET A 388 8.91 4.08 -23.44
C MET A 388 7.64 4.57 -22.74
N PRO A 389 7.66 5.79 -22.13
CA PRO A 389 6.48 6.41 -21.55
C PRO A 389 5.36 6.64 -22.59
N LEU A 390 4.10 6.52 -22.14
CA LEU A 390 2.94 6.68 -23.04
C LEU A 390 2.91 8.03 -23.72
N ARG A 391 3.26 9.11 -23.01
CA ARG A 391 3.32 10.46 -23.56
C ARG A 391 4.32 10.57 -24.72
N ALA A 392 5.50 9.97 -24.58
CA ALA A 392 6.50 9.95 -25.64
C ALA A 392 6.05 9.10 -26.84
N PHE A 393 5.43 7.93 -26.57
CA PHE A 393 4.95 7.04 -27.62
C PHE A 393 3.87 7.65 -28.50
N ARG A 394 2.91 8.37 -27.90
CA ARG A 394 1.78 8.95 -28.59
C ARG A 394 2.03 10.33 -29.21
N GLN A 395 3.23 10.88 -29.04
CA GLN A 395 3.55 12.20 -29.59
C GLN A 395 3.32 12.25 -31.11
N GLY A 396 2.45 13.15 -31.57
CA GLY A 396 2.08 13.29 -32.98
C GLY A 396 1.08 12.23 -33.48
N LEU A 397 0.51 11.41 -32.59
CA LEU A 397 -0.48 10.41 -32.95
C LEU A 397 -1.89 10.84 -32.48
N SER A 398 -2.90 10.66 -33.33
CA SER A 398 -4.31 10.83 -32.97
C SER A 398 -4.96 9.51 -32.54
N ALA A 399 -4.32 8.38 -32.79
CA ALA A 399 -4.82 7.06 -32.43
C ALA A 399 -3.70 6.10 -32.08
N VAL A 400 -3.91 5.31 -31.04
CA VAL A 400 -3.05 4.18 -30.65
C VAL A 400 -3.86 2.91 -30.54
N ARG A 401 -3.20 1.76 -30.77
CA ARG A 401 -3.78 0.44 -30.62
C ARG A 401 -3.09 -0.29 -29.48
N TYR A 402 -3.81 -1.20 -28.82
CA TYR A 402 -3.24 -2.09 -27.81
C TYR A 402 -3.74 -3.52 -27.99
N VAL A 403 -3.01 -4.47 -27.43
CA VAL A 403 -3.42 -5.87 -27.27
C VAL A 403 -3.40 -6.23 -25.79
N GLU A 404 -4.25 -7.17 -25.38
CA GLU A 404 -4.50 -7.49 -23.97
C GLU A 404 -3.60 -8.59 -23.42
N THR A 405 -2.80 -9.23 -24.26
CA THR A 405 -1.87 -10.28 -23.82
C THR A 405 -0.46 -10.06 -24.39
N VAL A 406 0.53 -10.48 -23.62
CA VAL A 406 1.93 -10.45 -24.03
C VAL A 406 2.17 -11.30 -25.28
N ASP A 407 1.45 -12.41 -25.41
CA ASP A 407 1.60 -13.32 -26.55
C ASP A 407 0.99 -12.73 -27.83
N GLU A 408 -0.17 -12.10 -27.76
CA GLU A 408 -0.72 -11.31 -28.87
C GLU A 408 0.27 -10.20 -29.30
N PHE A 409 0.89 -9.53 -28.32
CA PHE A 409 1.87 -8.48 -28.63
C PHE A 409 3.08 -9.05 -29.38
N ARG A 410 3.68 -10.14 -28.89
CA ARG A 410 4.84 -10.79 -29.54
C ARG A 410 4.52 -11.24 -30.96
N ALA A 411 3.33 -11.78 -31.18
CA ALA A 411 2.90 -12.22 -32.51
C ALA A 411 2.67 -11.06 -33.50
N LEU A 412 2.17 -9.92 -33.03
CA LEU A 412 1.69 -8.84 -33.88
C LEU A 412 2.60 -7.61 -33.96
N ALA A 413 3.50 -7.41 -32.98
CA ALA A 413 4.29 -6.17 -32.87
C ALA A 413 5.12 -5.88 -34.12
N ALA A 414 5.81 -6.89 -34.66
CA ALA A 414 6.64 -6.72 -35.85
C ALA A 414 5.81 -6.39 -37.10
N ILE A 415 4.66 -7.01 -37.23
CA ILE A 415 3.74 -6.79 -38.37
C ILE A 415 3.07 -5.43 -38.26
N ALA A 416 2.64 -5.05 -37.05
CA ALA A 416 2.08 -3.73 -36.78
C ALA A 416 3.11 -2.61 -37.06
N SER A 417 4.39 -2.83 -36.68
CA SER A 417 5.49 -1.90 -37.00
C SER A 417 5.66 -1.74 -38.49
N ALA A 418 5.70 -2.84 -39.25
CA ALA A 418 5.84 -2.81 -40.70
C ALA A 418 4.64 -2.15 -41.40
N ALA A 419 3.44 -2.30 -40.83
CA ALA A 419 2.22 -1.63 -41.29
C ALA A 419 2.08 -0.18 -40.79
N GLY A 420 3.06 0.37 -40.07
CA GLY A 420 3.02 1.73 -39.52
C GLY A 420 1.94 1.92 -38.45
N THR A 421 1.45 0.83 -37.82
CA THR A 421 0.41 0.88 -36.80
C THR A 421 1.04 0.96 -35.40
N PRO A 422 0.82 2.06 -34.63
CA PRO A 422 1.30 2.17 -33.24
C PRO A 422 0.62 1.13 -32.35
N LEU A 423 1.39 0.25 -31.70
CA LEU A 423 0.89 -0.83 -30.88
C LEU A 423 1.54 -0.86 -29.49
N ILE A 424 0.70 -1.01 -28.46
CA ILE A 424 1.11 -1.09 -27.04
C ILE A 424 0.76 -2.47 -26.50
N ASN A 425 1.66 -3.06 -25.72
CA ASN A 425 1.39 -4.25 -24.94
C ASN A 425 0.62 -3.86 -23.66
N ALA A 426 -0.64 -4.24 -23.55
CA ALA A 426 -1.46 -4.06 -22.36
C ALA A 426 -1.65 -5.38 -21.58
N GLY A 427 -0.79 -6.36 -21.80
CA GLY A 427 -0.84 -7.66 -21.13
C GLY A 427 -0.32 -7.69 -19.71
N TYR A 428 0.16 -6.55 -19.17
CA TYR A 428 0.59 -6.43 -17.78
C TYR A 428 -0.53 -5.85 -16.91
N ALA A 429 -0.40 -6.05 -15.60
CA ALA A 429 -1.40 -5.60 -14.63
C ALA A 429 -1.69 -4.09 -14.75
N TYR A 430 -2.97 -3.74 -14.80
CA TYR A 430 -3.53 -2.38 -14.91
C TYR A 430 -3.30 -1.66 -16.25
N ASP A 431 -2.55 -2.24 -17.19
CA ASP A 431 -2.20 -1.53 -18.43
C ASP A 431 -3.42 -1.30 -19.33
N THR A 432 -4.31 -2.27 -19.42
CA THR A 432 -5.56 -2.13 -20.19
C THR A 432 -6.44 -1.01 -19.64
N GLU A 433 -6.65 -0.97 -18.33
CA GLU A 433 -7.47 0.05 -17.67
C GLU A 433 -6.85 1.45 -17.80
N ILE A 434 -5.52 1.54 -17.65
CA ILE A 434 -4.77 2.79 -17.85
C ILE A 434 -4.94 3.30 -19.28
N LEU A 435 -4.78 2.43 -20.28
CA LEU A 435 -4.94 2.82 -21.68
C LEU A 435 -6.38 3.24 -22.00
N GLN A 436 -7.38 2.56 -21.47
CA GLN A 436 -8.79 2.93 -21.64
C GLN A 436 -9.13 4.28 -20.99
N ARG A 437 -8.39 4.65 -19.94
CA ARG A 437 -8.55 5.92 -19.25
C ARG A 437 -7.80 7.08 -19.92
N LEU A 438 -6.80 6.80 -20.74
CA LEU A 438 -5.93 7.80 -21.37
C LEU A 438 -6.69 8.94 -22.09
N PRO A 439 -7.83 8.71 -22.80
CA PRO A 439 -8.62 9.77 -23.38
C PRO A 439 -9.19 10.81 -22.39
N ARG A 440 -9.22 10.51 -21.08
CA ARG A 440 -9.65 11.50 -20.07
C ARG A 440 -8.62 12.62 -19.91
N ILE A 441 -7.33 12.28 -19.98
CA ILE A 441 -6.23 13.26 -19.87
C ILE A 441 -5.78 13.80 -21.22
N ASP A 442 -6.16 13.14 -22.31
CA ASP A 442 -5.89 13.54 -23.69
C ASP A 442 -7.14 13.28 -24.57
N PRO A 443 -8.13 14.21 -24.56
CA PRO A 443 -9.40 14.01 -25.27
C PRO A 443 -9.29 13.87 -26.79
N GLY A 444 -8.15 14.30 -27.38
CA GLY A 444 -7.89 14.17 -28.81
C GLY A 444 -7.39 12.79 -29.25
N LEU A 445 -7.06 11.92 -28.28
CA LEU A 445 -6.49 10.61 -28.54
C LEU A 445 -7.58 9.52 -28.61
N THR A 446 -7.58 8.75 -29.69
CA THR A 446 -8.38 7.51 -29.78
C THR A 446 -7.53 6.32 -29.34
N VAL A 447 -8.02 5.59 -28.32
CA VAL A 447 -7.40 4.35 -27.84
C VAL A 447 -8.36 3.19 -28.14
N ARG A 448 -7.89 2.19 -28.88
CA ARG A 448 -8.70 1.02 -29.23
C ARG A 448 -7.86 -0.25 -29.17
N ARG A 449 -8.50 -1.36 -28.84
CA ARG A 449 -7.90 -2.67 -29.01
C ARG A 449 -7.60 -2.90 -30.49
N LEU A 450 -6.44 -3.48 -30.81
CA LEU A 450 -6.12 -3.91 -32.16
C LEU A 450 -7.02 -5.07 -32.54
N ASP A 451 -7.76 -4.94 -33.62
CA ASP A 451 -8.38 -6.09 -34.28
C ASP A 451 -7.37 -6.68 -35.27
N PRO A 452 -6.91 -7.93 -35.06
CA PRO A 452 -6.02 -8.58 -36.00
C PRO A 452 -6.62 -8.71 -37.41
N GLY A 453 -7.96 -8.77 -37.53
CA GLY A 453 -8.67 -8.79 -38.82
C GLY A 453 -8.49 -7.48 -39.59
N GLU A 454 -8.60 -6.31 -38.91
CA GLU A 454 -8.30 -5.00 -39.52
C GLU A 454 -6.85 -4.89 -39.97
N LEU A 455 -5.91 -5.43 -39.16
CA LEU A 455 -4.50 -5.44 -39.53
C LEU A 455 -4.28 -6.27 -40.79
N ALA A 456 -4.83 -7.47 -40.88
CA ALA A 456 -4.75 -8.34 -42.06
C ALA A 456 -5.36 -7.71 -43.31
N ALA A 457 -6.44 -6.93 -43.15
CA ALA A 457 -7.09 -6.22 -44.26
C ALA A 457 -6.22 -5.09 -44.85
N ARG A 458 -5.36 -4.48 -44.03
CA ARG A 458 -4.43 -3.41 -44.42
C ARG A 458 -3.16 -3.92 -45.07
N LEU A 459 -2.85 -5.21 -45.00
CA LEU A 459 -1.68 -5.80 -45.64
C LEU A 459 -1.78 -5.69 -47.15
N GLU A 460 -0.65 -5.51 -47.83
CA GLU A 460 -0.56 -5.35 -49.26
C GLU A 460 -1.15 -6.55 -50.00
N ARG A 461 -1.99 -6.29 -51.00
CA ARG A 461 -2.57 -7.32 -51.87
C ARG A 461 -1.58 -7.80 -52.91
N LEU A 462 -1.78 -8.98 -53.44
CA LEU A 462 -0.99 -9.50 -54.51
C LEU A 462 -1.35 -8.77 -55.84
N THR A 463 -0.40 -8.72 -56.75
CA THR A 463 -0.68 -8.37 -58.14
C THR A 463 -1.42 -9.51 -58.86
N PRO A 464 -2.16 -9.25 -59.95
CA PRO A 464 -2.86 -10.31 -60.68
C PRO A 464 -1.97 -11.46 -61.13
N ALA A 465 -0.72 -11.17 -61.53
CA ALA A 465 0.26 -12.19 -61.90
C ALA A 465 0.68 -13.08 -60.73
N GLN A 466 0.81 -12.51 -59.52
CA GLN A 466 1.13 -13.22 -58.28
C GLN A 466 -0.08 -14.07 -57.83
N GLU A 467 -1.31 -13.55 -57.96
CA GLU A 467 -2.53 -14.29 -57.64
C GLU A 467 -2.67 -15.54 -58.54
N GLN A 468 -2.36 -15.38 -59.85
CA GLN A 468 -2.36 -16.51 -60.77
C GLN A 468 -1.28 -17.54 -60.41
N ALA A 469 -0.09 -17.10 -60.03
CA ALA A 469 1.00 -17.98 -59.59
C ALA A 469 0.66 -18.72 -58.28
N ALA A 470 -0.13 -18.13 -57.39
CA ALA A 470 -0.57 -18.73 -56.15
C ALA A 470 -1.86 -19.57 -56.24
N ALA A 471 -2.54 -19.58 -57.39
CA ALA A 471 -3.89 -20.13 -57.52
C ALA A 471 -3.99 -21.61 -57.06
N VAL A 472 -3.10 -22.47 -57.52
CA VAL A 472 -3.12 -23.92 -57.18
C VAL A 472 -2.88 -24.14 -55.69
N PHE A 473 -1.99 -23.38 -55.09
CA PHE A 473 -1.74 -23.42 -53.66
C PHE A 473 -2.96 -22.95 -52.88
N MET A 474 -3.57 -21.83 -53.28
CA MET A 474 -4.75 -21.27 -52.60
C MET A 474 -5.97 -22.18 -52.74
N ASP A 475 -6.17 -22.89 -53.85
CA ASP A 475 -7.25 -23.88 -53.99
C ASP A 475 -7.03 -25.05 -53.04
N THR A 476 -5.82 -25.59 -52.93
CA THR A 476 -5.46 -26.62 -51.97
C THR A 476 -5.62 -26.14 -50.54
N ALA A 477 -5.21 -24.89 -50.26
CA ALA A 477 -5.35 -24.30 -48.94
C ALA A 477 -6.82 -24.13 -48.52
N ARG A 478 -7.72 -23.75 -49.44
CA ARG A 478 -9.18 -23.69 -49.17
C ARG A 478 -9.74 -25.07 -48.82
N GLU A 479 -9.35 -26.10 -49.57
CA GLU A 479 -9.80 -27.48 -49.32
C GLU A 479 -9.36 -27.94 -47.92
N VAL A 480 -8.07 -27.80 -47.60
CA VAL A 480 -7.50 -28.26 -46.32
C VAL A 480 -8.02 -27.46 -45.11
N LEU A 481 -8.05 -26.13 -45.24
CA LEU A 481 -8.44 -25.26 -44.13
C LEU A 481 -9.98 -25.25 -43.91
N SER A 482 -10.79 -25.67 -44.91
CA SER A 482 -12.23 -25.86 -44.68
C SER A 482 -12.52 -26.95 -43.65
N GLU A 483 -11.70 -28.02 -43.61
CA GLU A 483 -11.79 -29.08 -42.59
C GLU A 483 -11.41 -28.59 -41.18
N LEU A 484 -10.61 -27.50 -41.09
CA LEU A 484 -10.14 -26.85 -39.87
C LEU A 484 -10.94 -25.58 -39.50
N GLU A 485 -12.03 -25.31 -40.25
CA GLU A 485 -12.89 -24.13 -40.07
C GLU A 485 -12.11 -22.82 -40.18
N CYS A 486 -11.11 -22.75 -41.04
CA CYS A 486 -10.25 -21.60 -41.23
C CYS A 486 -10.24 -21.16 -42.70
N GLU A 487 -10.19 -19.83 -42.94
CA GLU A 487 -10.18 -19.27 -44.29
C GLU A 487 -8.74 -18.89 -44.71
N PRO A 488 -8.23 -19.34 -45.87
CA PRO A 488 -6.94 -18.92 -46.36
C PRO A 488 -6.98 -17.52 -47.01
N LEU A 489 -5.96 -16.73 -46.72
CA LEU A 489 -5.74 -15.42 -47.32
C LEU A 489 -4.28 -15.28 -47.72
N MET A 490 -3.97 -14.72 -48.91
CA MET A 490 -2.62 -14.43 -49.32
C MET A 490 -2.41 -12.92 -49.33
N ARG A 491 -1.31 -12.48 -48.67
CA ARG A 491 -0.89 -11.05 -48.56
C ARG A 491 0.62 -10.92 -48.70
N GLN A 492 1.07 -9.70 -48.91
CA GLN A 492 2.49 -9.31 -48.82
C GLN A 492 2.69 -8.51 -47.55
N PHE A 493 3.64 -8.92 -46.69
CA PHE A 493 3.95 -8.19 -45.46
C PHE A 493 5.37 -8.46 -44.98
N ASP A 494 5.87 -7.58 -44.13
CA ASP A 494 7.10 -7.74 -43.36
C ASP A 494 6.75 -8.07 -41.89
N PRO A 495 7.61 -8.78 -41.17
CA PRO A 495 8.91 -9.29 -41.61
C PRO A 495 8.81 -10.51 -42.54
N VAL A 496 9.74 -10.58 -43.50
CA VAL A 496 9.80 -11.70 -44.48
C VAL A 496 9.96 -13.07 -43.83
N THR A 497 10.44 -13.11 -42.58
CA THR A 497 10.67 -14.35 -41.80
C THR A 497 9.38 -15.01 -41.30
N VAL A 498 8.25 -14.33 -41.35
CA VAL A 498 6.95 -14.88 -40.94
C VAL A 498 6.25 -15.48 -42.17
N PRO A 499 6.10 -16.83 -42.27
CA PRO A 499 5.50 -17.46 -43.45
C PRO A 499 3.98 -17.38 -43.46
N ALA A 500 3.35 -17.46 -42.30
CA ALA A 500 1.91 -17.38 -42.13
C ALA A 500 1.52 -16.77 -40.77
N LEU A 501 0.37 -16.14 -40.72
CA LEU A 501 -0.19 -15.51 -39.53
C LEU A 501 -1.63 -16.02 -39.34
N TYR A 502 -1.95 -16.58 -38.16
CA TYR A 502 -3.31 -16.91 -37.80
C TYR A 502 -4.00 -15.69 -37.20
N VAL A 503 -5.12 -15.30 -37.76
CA VAL A 503 -5.85 -14.09 -37.45
C VAL A 503 -7.30 -14.44 -37.12
N MET A 504 -7.75 -14.07 -35.94
CA MET A 504 -9.16 -14.15 -35.53
C MET A 504 -9.63 -12.73 -35.19
N SER A 505 -10.58 -12.20 -35.94
CA SER A 505 -11.19 -10.92 -35.62
C SER A 505 -11.98 -10.99 -34.33
N GLN A 506 -12.20 -9.83 -33.71
CA GLN A 506 -12.96 -9.76 -32.45
C GLN A 506 -14.41 -10.21 -32.65
N ASP A 507 -15.01 -9.82 -33.79
CA ASP A 507 -16.35 -10.23 -34.16
C ASP A 507 -16.42 -11.75 -34.38
N ALA A 508 -15.43 -12.35 -35.05
CA ALA A 508 -15.33 -13.80 -35.22
C ALA A 508 -15.18 -14.53 -33.86
N ARG A 509 -14.41 -13.99 -32.90
CA ARG A 509 -14.34 -14.54 -31.55
C ARG A 509 -15.68 -14.52 -30.83
N THR A 510 -16.34 -13.36 -30.85
CA THR A 510 -17.65 -13.18 -30.20
C THR A 510 -18.69 -14.11 -30.80
N GLN A 511 -18.78 -14.17 -32.13
CA GLN A 511 -19.69 -15.05 -32.83
C GLN A 511 -19.39 -16.54 -32.59
N GLY A 512 -18.10 -16.90 -32.51
CA GLY A 512 -17.68 -18.26 -32.17
C GLY A 512 -18.01 -18.65 -30.71
N MET A 513 -17.99 -17.72 -29.78
CA MET A 513 -18.46 -17.95 -28.41
C MET A 513 -19.98 -18.09 -28.35
N VAL A 514 -20.72 -17.22 -29.01
CA VAL A 514 -22.18 -17.27 -29.06
C VAL A 514 -22.64 -18.60 -29.67
N ARG A 515 -22.06 -19.06 -30.79
CA ARG A 515 -22.39 -20.35 -31.41
C ARG A 515 -22.11 -21.53 -30.50
N ARG A 516 -20.95 -21.56 -29.80
CA ARG A 516 -20.66 -22.63 -28.82
C ARG A 516 -21.60 -22.60 -27.63
N SER A 517 -22.01 -21.41 -27.18
CA SER A 517 -23.02 -21.28 -26.13
C SER A 517 -24.40 -21.79 -26.58
N ILE A 518 -24.77 -21.59 -27.85
CA ILE A 518 -26.00 -22.14 -28.44
C ILE A 518 -25.96 -23.68 -28.44
N GLU A 519 -24.83 -24.28 -28.85
CA GLU A 519 -24.66 -25.75 -28.91
C GLU A 519 -24.74 -26.44 -27.54
N THR A 520 -24.43 -25.70 -26.46
CA THR A 520 -24.40 -26.23 -25.09
C THR A 520 -25.60 -25.79 -24.24
N SER A 521 -26.48 -24.94 -24.76
CA SER A 521 -27.62 -24.36 -24.03
C SER A 521 -28.91 -25.16 -24.27
N ASP A 522 -29.85 -25.07 -23.31
CA ASP A 522 -31.21 -25.58 -23.46
C ASP A 522 -31.98 -24.80 -24.53
N GLU A 523 -33.02 -25.42 -25.11
CA GLU A 523 -33.81 -24.91 -26.25
C GLU A 523 -34.28 -23.44 -26.08
N LEU A 524 -34.67 -23.04 -24.87
CA LEU A 524 -35.14 -21.68 -24.54
C LEU A 524 -34.04 -20.63 -24.64
N TRP A 525 -32.81 -20.95 -24.23
CA TRP A 525 -31.66 -20.03 -24.29
C TRP A 525 -31.04 -20.02 -25.69
N SER A 526 -31.11 -21.13 -26.41
CA SER A 526 -30.65 -21.25 -27.80
C SER A 526 -31.36 -20.24 -28.72
N ASP A 527 -32.66 -20.04 -28.58
CA ASP A 527 -33.43 -19.08 -29.39
C ASP A 527 -33.03 -17.62 -29.05
N VAL A 528 -32.81 -17.31 -27.79
CA VAL A 528 -32.36 -15.98 -27.38
C VAL A 528 -30.95 -15.67 -27.90
N LEU A 529 -30.03 -16.63 -27.78
CA LEU A 529 -28.64 -16.47 -28.25
C LEU A 529 -28.57 -16.40 -29.78
N SER A 530 -29.47 -17.09 -30.49
CA SER A 530 -29.55 -17.05 -31.96
C SER A 530 -29.84 -15.65 -32.50
N ALA A 531 -30.55 -14.82 -31.74
CA ALA A 531 -30.84 -13.44 -32.11
C ALA A 531 -29.58 -12.54 -32.09
N PHE A 532 -28.50 -12.98 -31.43
CA PHE A 532 -27.21 -12.26 -31.38
C PHE A 532 -26.20 -12.74 -32.44
N VAL A 533 -26.58 -13.71 -33.27
CA VAL A 533 -25.75 -14.17 -34.40
C VAL A 533 -25.88 -13.20 -35.55
N ASP A 534 -24.81 -12.46 -35.84
CA ASP A 534 -24.75 -11.60 -37.03
C ASP A 534 -24.44 -12.48 -38.27
N VAL A 535 -25.36 -12.47 -39.22
CA VAL A 535 -25.29 -13.31 -40.44
C VAL A 535 -24.24 -12.76 -41.43
N ASP A 536 -23.91 -11.47 -41.34
CA ASP A 536 -22.97 -10.83 -42.28
C ASP A 536 -21.50 -10.95 -41.83
N VAL A 537 -21.23 -11.43 -40.62
CA VAL A 537 -19.88 -11.65 -40.10
C VAL A 537 -19.43 -13.09 -40.29
N ASP A 538 -18.37 -13.30 -41.08
CA ASP A 538 -17.74 -14.62 -41.19
C ASP A 538 -17.01 -14.94 -39.86
N PRO A 539 -17.51 -15.92 -39.09
CA PRO A 539 -16.94 -16.24 -37.77
C PRO A 539 -15.63 -17.03 -37.86
N ARG A 540 -15.20 -17.40 -39.08
CA ARG A 540 -14.00 -18.21 -39.26
C ARG A 540 -12.73 -17.41 -39.10
N PRO A 541 -11.73 -17.93 -38.39
CA PRO A 541 -10.41 -17.35 -38.38
C PRO A 541 -9.77 -17.41 -39.77
N LYS A 542 -8.78 -16.56 -40.00
CA LYS A 542 -8.05 -16.50 -41.28
C LYS A 542 -6.60 -16.91 -41.08
N LEU A 543 -6.10 -17.77 -41.98
CA LEU A 543 -4.68 -18.04 -42.11
C LEU A 543 -4.13 -17.19 -43.25
N VAL A 544 -3.35 -16.14 -42.89
CA VAL A 544 -2.76 -15.19 -43.84
C VAL A 544 -1.37 -15.65 -44.21
N PHE A 545 -1.17 -16.13 -45.42
CA PHE A 545 0.12 -16.51 -45.95
C PHE A 545 0.89 -15.30 -46.46
N ASN A 546 2.20 -15.27 -46.22
CA ASN A 546 3.07 -14.16 -46.62
C ASN A 546 3.75 -14.47 -47.98
N TRP A 547 3.29 -13.84 -49.06
CA TRP A 547 3.91 -13.99 -50.36
C TRP A 547 5.37 -13.56 -50.42
N ARG A 548 5.82 -12.63 -49.56
CA ARG A 548 7.23 -12.23 -49.51
C ARG A 548 8.13 -13.32 -48.93
N HIS A 549 7.60 -14.28 -48.20
CA HIS A 549 8.37 -15.37 -47.60
C HIS A 549 8.86 -16.35 -48.70
N PRO A 550 10.19 -16.69 -48.72
CA PRO A 550 10.75 -17.53 -49.79
C PRO A 550 10.10 -18.92 -49.88
N LEU A 551 9.77 -19.56 -48.76
CA LEU A 551 9.10 -20.85 -48.71
C LEU A 551 7.72 -20.78 -49.37
N ILE A 552 6.90 -19.75 -49.06
CA ILE A 552 5.55 -19.60 -49.60
C ILE A 552 5.60 -19.46 -51.13
N ARG A 553 6.49 -18.63 -51.66
CA ARG A 553 6.67 -18.52 -53.13
C ARG A 553 7.09 -19.84 -53.76
N ARG A 554 8.00 -20.60 -53.12
CA ARG A 554 8.48 -21.88 -53.64
C ARG A 554 7.39 -22.93 -53.66
N ILE A 555 6.63 -23.09 -52.56
CA ILE A 555 5.55 -24.09 -52.49
C ILE A 555 4.35 -23.70 -53.34
N SER A 556 4.08 -22.42 -53.57
CA SER A 556 3.01 -21.96 -54.48
C SER A 556 3.22 -22.40 -55.94
N GLY A 557 4.47 -22.56 -56.39
CA GLY A 557 4.82 -23.08 -57.69
C GLY A 557 4.91 -24.62 -57.78
N TYR A 558 4.59 -25.35 -56.68
CA TYR A 558 4.77 -26.78 -56.63
C TYR A 558 3.48 -27.52 -57.09
N PRO A 559 3.55 -28.41 -58.10
CA PRO A 559 2.34 -28.98 -58.69
C PRO A 559 1.73 -30.16 -57.91
N ALA A 560 2.46 -30.74 -56.97
CA ALA A 560 2.05 -31.97 -56.28
C ALA A 560 1.08 -31.69 -55.10
N ARG A 561 -0.21 -31.80 -55.29
CA ARG A 561 -1.28 -31.58 -54.30
C ARG A 561 -1.07 -32.29 -52.95
N PRO A 562 -0.67 -33.59 -52.87
CA PRO A 562 -0.46 -34.24 -51.58
C PRO A 562 0.61 -33.59 -50.69
N ALA A 563 1.67 -33.05 -51.33
CA ALA A 563 2.72 -32.34 -50.59
C ALA A 563 2.25 -30.96 -50.11
N LEU A 564 1.42 -30.29 -50.91
CA LEU A 564 0.86 -28.98 -50.54
C LEU A 564 -0.13 -29.12 -49.37
N ARG A 565 -0.93 -30.20 -49.30
CA ARG A 565 -1.82 -30.45 -48.16
C ARG A 565 -1.06 -30.44 -46.83
N HIS A 566 -0.01 -31.24 -46.72
CA HIS A 566 0.81 -31.30 -45.49
C HIS A 566 1.57 -29.99 -45.21
N ALA A 567 1.99 -29.26 -46.24
CA ALA A 567 2.58 -27.97 -46.08
C ALA A 567 1.61 -26.93 -45.49
N VAL A 568 0.34 -26.94 -45.96
CA VAL A 568 -0.71 -26.06 -45.42
C VAL A 568 -1.04 -26.42 -43.98
N GLU A 569 -1.20 -27.71 -43.65
CA GLU A 569 -1.43 -28.18 -42.27
C GLU A 569 -0.29 -27.80 -41.33
N ALA A 570 0.97 -27.92 -41.78
CA ALA A 570 2.15 -27.55 -40.99
C ALA A 570 2.24 -26.04 -40.75
N LEU A 571 1.98 -25.21 -41.78
CA LEU A 571 1.96 -23.76 -41.68
C LEU A 571 0.81 -23.28 -40.78
N TYR A 572 -0.34 -23.93 -40.82
CA TYR A 572 -1.45 -23.65 -39.92
C TYR A 572 -1.07 -23.95 -38.48
N GLY A 573 -0.55 -25.14 -38.19
CA GLY A 573 -0.09 -25.49 -36.85
C GLY A 573 1.01 -24.60 -36.33
N GLN A 574 1.98 -24.25 -37.18
CA GLN A 574 3.04 -23.29 -36.82
C GLN A 574 2.48 -21.91 -36.48
N ALA A 575 1.51 -21.41 -37.25
CA ALA A 575 0.90 -20.11 -36.99
C ALA A 575 0.10 -20.07 -35.68
N LEU A 576 -0.61 -21.19 -35.36
CA LEU A 576 -1.27 -21.33 -34.05
C LEU A 576 -0.29 -21.34 -32.89
N LEU A 577 0.79 -22.11 -33.01
CA LEU A 577 1.84 -22.19 -31.96
C LEU A 577 2.56 -20.85 -31.78
N ALA A 578 2.91 -20.20 -32.89
CA ALA A 578 3.59 -18.89 -32.85
C ALA A 578 2.70 -17.76 -32.28
N GLY A 579 1.36 -17.87 -32.48
CA GLY A 579 0.40 -16.95 -31.89
C GLY A 579 -0.10 -17.35 -30.50
N HIS A 580 0.45 -18.42 -29.90
CA HIS A 580 0.02 -19.00 -28.61
C HIS A 580 -1.51 -19.28 -28.55
N HIS A 581 -2.10 -19.65 -29.68
CA HIS A 581 -3.51 -20.02 -29.75
C HIS A 581 -3.74 -21.42 -29.14
N PRO A 582 -4.83 -21.62 -28.40
CA PRO A 582 -5.17 -22.94 -27.85
C PRO A 582 -5.43 -23.92 -28.98
N LEU A 583 -4.79 -25.09 -28.94
CA LEU A 583 -4.96 -26.15 -29.93
C LEU A 583 -6.20 -27.00 -29.60
N ARG A 584 -7.11 -27.13 -30.57
CA ARG A 584 -8.21 -28.11 -30.50
C ARG A 584 -7.68 -29.52 -30.84
N ALA A 585 -8.43 -30.55 -30.55
CA ALA A 585 -8.05 -31.93 -30.89
C ALA A 585 -7.82 -32.10 -32.39
N VAL A 586 -8.62 -31.45 -33.24
CA VAL A 586 -8.48 -31.49 -34.72
C VAL A 586 -7.20 -30.78 -35.17
N ASP A 587 -6.81 -29.68 -34.52
CA ASP A 587 -5.60 -28.93 -34.83
C ASP A 587 -4.34 -29.75 -34.48
N THR A 588 -4.35 -30.41 -33.31
CA THR A 588 -3.29 -31.33 -32.89
C THR A 588 -3.17 -32.52 -33.85
N ALA A 589 -4.29 -33.10 -34.31
CA ALA A 589 -4.28 -34.20 -35.27
C ALA A 589 -3.71 -33.77 -36.62
N ALA A 590 -4.07 -32.59 -37.14
CA ALA A 590 -3.52 -32.03 -38.38
C ALA A 590 -2.03 -31.76 -38.28
N LEU A 591 -1.58 -31.18 -37.17
CA LEU A 591 -0.15 -30.89 -36.90
C LEU A 591 0.66 -32.20 -36.89
N ASN A 592 0.22 -33.20 -36.13
CA ASN A 592 0.91 -34.49 -36.04
C ASN A 592 0.95 -35.20 -37.41
N ARG A 593 -0.16 -35.23 -38.17
CA ARG A 593 -0.23 -35.82 -39.49
C ARG A 593 0.76 -35.16 -40.46
N SER A 594 0.78 -33.83 -40.49
CA SER A 594 1.69 -33.08 -41.36
C SER A 594 3.16 -33.28 -40.97
N PHE A 595 3.48 -33.30 -39.68
CA PHE A 595 4.84 -33.51 -39.18
C PHE A 595 5.35 -34.92 -39.56
N LEU A 596 4.58 -35.97 -39.30
CA LEU A 596 4.96 -37.33 -39.66
C LEU A 596 5.12 -37.52 -41.18
N ALA A 597 4.25 -36.94 -41.99
CA ALA A 597 4.36 -37.00 -43.44
C ALA A 597 5.59 -36.28 -44.01
N ILE A 598 6.00 -35.19 -43.37
CA ILE A 598 7.23 -34.46 -43.73
C ILE A 598 8.49 -35.30 -43.36
N LEU A 599 8.49 -35.91 -42.18
CA LEU A 599 9.57 -36.80 -41.76
C LEU A 599 9.72 -38.01 -42.69
N ASP A 600 8.64 -38.72 -42.99
CA ASP A 600 8.65 -39.87 -43.90
C ASP A 600 9.27 -39.51 -45.27
N ARG A 601 8.89 -38.36 -45.81
CA ARG A 601 9.48 -37.87 -47.07
C ARG A 601 10.94 -37.51 -46.97
N ALA A 602 11.36 -36.89 -45.88
CA ALA A 602 12.76 -36.54 -45.66
C ALA A 602 13.64 -37.81 -45.57
N PHE A 603 13.19 -38.85 -44.88
CA PHE A 603 13.92 -40.11 -44.76
C PHE A 603 13.84 -40.94 -46.06
N ALA A 604 12.74 -40.95 -46.77
CA ALA A 604 12.62 -41.64 -48.07
C ALA A 604 13.54 -41.01 -49.14
N ALA A 605 13.70 -39.70 -49.13
CA ALA A 605 14.62 -38.99 -50.02
C ALA A 605 16.12 -39.26 -49.70
N GLY A 606 16.46 -39.53 -48.44
CA GLY A 606 17.81 -39.90 -48.00
C GLY A 606 18.21 -41.30 -48.38
N SER A 607 17.23 -42.25 -48.50
CA SER A 607 17.49 -43.63 -48.82
C SER A 607 17.71 -43.91 -50.31
N THR A 608 17.41 -42.96 -51.21
CA THR A 608 17.64 -43.10 -52.65
C THR A 608 19.00 -42.58 -53.14
N GLY A 609 19.84 -42.06 -52.20
CA GLY A 609 21.17 -41.48 -52.52
C GLY A 609 22.38 -42.40 -52.34
N ASP A 610 22.19 -43.60 -51.77
CA ASP A 610 23.32 -44.55 -51.49
C ASP A 610 23.08 -45.90 -52.22
N ALA A 611 23.19 -45.87 -53.55
CA ALA A 611 23.45 -47.10 -54.30
C ALA A 611 24.96 -47.14 -54.57
N PRO A 612 25.71 -48.18 -54.08
CA PRO A 612 27.12 -48.29 -54.40
C PRO A 612 27.25 -48.61 -55.87
N GLU A 613 28.05 -47.83 -56.62
CA GLU A 613 28.59 -48.23 -57.91
C GLU A 613 29.32 -49.55 -57.73
N GLY A 614 28.70 -50.60 -58.28
CA GLY A 614 29.28 -51.92 -58.34
C GLY A 614 30.51 -51.93 -59.23
N ASP A 615 31.65 -52.23 -58.64
CA ASP A 615 32.80 -52.76 -59.33
C ASP A 615 32.45 -54.00 -60.16
N THR A 616 32.68 -53.93 -61.39
CA THR A 616 32.75 -55.14 -62.25
C THR A 616 34.08 -55.17 -63.04
N PRO A 617 34.63 -56.37 -63.24
CA PRO A 617 36.06 -56.68 -63.27
C PRO A 617 36.83 -56.26 -64.50
#